data_b6fbd0be51a6455b3c76417d8ca1a3be
#
_entry.id   b6fbd0be51a6455b3c76417d8ca1a3be
#
_cell.length_a   1.000
_cell.length_b   1.000
_cell.length_c   1.000
_cell.angle_alpha   90.00
_cell.angle_beta   90.00
_cell.angle_gamma   90.00
#
_symmetry.space_group_name_H-M   'P 1'
#
loop_
_entity.id
_entity.type
_entity.pdbx_description
1 polymer ?
#
loop_
_entity_poly.entity_id
_entity_poly.type
_entity_poly.pdbx_seq_one_letter_code
_entity_poly.pdbx_strand_id
1 'polypeptide(L)'
;MPARHLALGRLAALAGLFCLAAAGCAAGTPAVVTAHGQPGPRGPAVTGAGTPAAAWTVMPAQLGDTWVYAVDSSVFGKGTETVRITAVKPVAGGQRATMAVSLRLAGSKAPLNFTVQFTDAADGSITFASTSVMGARLTFSSVSWPSPAALTPGRPRTSTITQTGLLGSRTTEHVTITDIGPAAVTVPAGSYQATLLEQTVTASAGSRNAIKTWIVNGIGQVKTETTVVVECKPFASSVQTLTSFTKG
;
A
#
# COMPACT_ATOMS: atom_id res chain seq x y z
N MET A 1 -21.98 25.69 -13.91
CA MET A 1 -21.92 24.23 -13.56
C MET A 1 -20.48 23.71 -13.48
N PRO A 2 -19.61 24.20 -12.59
CA PRO A 2 -18.22 23.70 -12.49
C PRO A 2 -17.96 22.77 -11.27
N ALA A 3 -18.94 22.55 -10.38
CA ALA A 3 -18.69 21.82 -9.14
C ALA A 3 -18.59 20.29 -9.25
N ARG A 4 -19.03 19.68 -10.35
CA ARG A 4 -19.04 18.22 -10.54
C ARG A 4 -17.68 17.64 -10.94
N HIS A 5 -16.84 18.40 -11.64
CA HIS A 5 -15.52 17.92 -12.07
C HIS A 5 -14.47 17.90 -10.95
N LEU A 6 -14.61 18.77 -9.95
CA LEU A 6 -13.74 18.78 -8.75
C LEU A 6 -14.01 17.59 -7.81
N ALA A 7 -15.23 17.08 -7.79
CA ALA A 7 -15.58 15.92 -6.96
C ALA A 7 -15.03 14.60 -7.53
N LEU A 8 -15.01 14.43 -8.85
CA LEU A 8 -14.43 13.24 -9.48
C LEU A 8 -12.90 13.18 -9.36
N GLY A 9 -12.22 14.32 -9.45
CA GLY A 9 -10.77 14.39 -9.24
C GLY A 9 -10.36 14.07 -7.79
N ARG A 10 -11.20 14.43 -6.81
CA ARG A 10 -10.97 14.12 -5.38
C ARG A 10 -11.24 12.65 -5.04
N LEU A 11 -12.20 12.02 -5.71
CA LEU A 11 -12.50 10.59 -5.58
C LEU A 11 -11.42 9.71 -6.21
N ALA A 12 -10.80 10.14 -7.31
CA ALA A 12 -9.65 9.47 -7.89
C ALA A 12 -8.43 9.46 -6.97
N ALA A 13 -8.26 10.50 -6.13
CA ALA A 13 -7.17 10.55 -5.13
C ALA A 13 -7.37 9.57 -3.97
N LEU A 14 -8.60 9.16 -3.66
CA LEU A 14 -8.90 8.15 -2.62
C LEU A 14 -8.69 6.71 -3.13
N ALA A 15 -9.00 6.43 -4.39
CA ALA A 15 -8.59 5.19 -5.05
C ALA A 15 -7.06 5.15 -5.26
N GLY A 16 -6.40 6.28 -5.25
CA GLY A 16 -4.96 6.49 -5.35
C GLY A 16 -4.16 6.17 -4.09
N LEU A 17 -4.78 5.73 -2.98
CA LEU A 17 -4.03 5.03 -1.94
C LEU A 17 -3.49 3.69 -2.48
N PHE A 18 -4.03 3.21 -3.59
CA PHE A 18 -3.52 2.07 -4.34
C PHE A 18 -3.03 2.41 -5.76
N CYS A 19 -3.43 3.51 -6.37
CA CYS A 19 -2.96 3.99 -7.69
C CYS A 19 -3.57 5.37 -7.98
N LEU A 20 -2.81 6.40 -8.27
CA LEU A 20 -3.05 7.47 -9.24
C LEU A 20 -2.50 8.83 -8.85
N ALA A 21 -1.70 9.37 -9.69
CA ALA A 21 -1.76 10.79 -10.05
C ALA A 21 -1.10 11.01 -11.41
N ALA A 22 -1.79 11.67 -12.31
CA ALA A 22 -1.27 12.11 -13.58
C ALA A 22 -0.99 13.61 -13.55
N ALA A 23 0.25 14.04 -13.73
CA ALA A 23 0.71 15.27 -14.39
C ALA A 23 2.24 15.47 -14.20
N GLY A 24 2.91 15.83 -15.29
CA GLY A 24 4.33 15.65 -15.51
C GLY A 24 5.31 16.54 -14.75
N CYS A 25 6.47 15.95 -14.48
CA CYS A 25 7.72 16.69 -14.20
C CYS A 25 8.79 16.27 -15.22
N ALA A 26 9.40 17.25 -15.88
CA ALA A 26 10.58 17.02 -16.70
C ALA A 26 11.78 16.65 -15.83
N ALA A 27 12.65 15.78 -16.38
CA ALA A 27 13.76 15.16 -15.71
C ALA A 27 14.72 16.17 -15.04
N GLY A 28 14.76 16.12 -13.72
CA GLY A 28 15.83 16.70 -12.91
C GLY A 28 16.55 15.56 -12.17
N THR A 29 17.87 15.55 -12.23
CA THR A 29 18.75 14.59 -11.55
C THR A 29 18.44 14.48 -10.06
N PRO A 30 18.38 13.25 -9.47
CA PRO A 30 18.09 13.09 -8.06
C PRO A 30 19.27 13.62 -7.21
N ALA A 31 18.99 14.63 -6.39
CA ALA A 31 19.89 15.00 -5.31
C ALA A 31 19.82 13.92 -4.22
N VAL A 32 20.95 13.28 -3.95
CA VAL A 32 21.13 12.35 -2.84
C VAL A 32 21.04 13.17 -1.54
N VAL A 33 19.94 13.03 -0.82
CA VAL A 33 19.82 13.55 0.54
C VAL A 33 20.46 12.53 1.47
N THR A 34 21.68 12.78 1.89
CA THR A 34 22.35 12.06 2.97
C THR A 34 21.73 12.47 4.30
N ALA A 35 20.88 11.63 4.86
CA ALA A 35 20.42 11.78 6.23
C ALA A 35 21.54 11.35 7.19
N HIS A 36 22.18 12.30 7.85
CA HIS A 36 23.06 12.04 8.98
C HIS A 36 22.21 11.75 10.21
N GLY A 37 21.94 10.47 10.47
CA GLY A 37 21.35 9.99 11.71
C GLY A 37 22.45 9.67 12.71
N GLN A 38 22.44 10.35 13.86
CA GLN A 38 23.32 10.10 14.99
C GLN A 38 23.03 8.69 15.56
N PRO A 39 24.03 7.86 15.89
CA PRO A 39 23.80 6.53 16.47
C PRO A 39 23.31 6.67 17.91
N GLY A 40 22.10 6.20 18.17
CA GLY A 40 21.59 6.00 19.52
C GLY A 40 22.25 4.82 20.22
N PRO A 41 22.17 4.73 21.58
CA PRO A 41 22.88 3.72 22.37
C PRO A 41 22.47 2.30 21.98
N ARG A 42 23.48 1.46 21.74
CA ARG A 42 23.34 0.03 21.45
C ARG A 42 22.77 -0.69 22.68
N GLY A 43 21.54 -1.18 22.58
CA GLY A 43 21.03 -2.21 23.46
C GLY A 43 21.74 -3.56 23.22
N PRO A 44 21.69 -4.51 24.19
CA PRO A 44 22.44 -5.76 24.13
C PRO A 44 22.07 -6.58 22.88
N ALA A 45 23.11 -7.07 22.19
CA ALA A 45 22.98 -7.93 21.04
C ALA A 45 22.32 -9.26 21.43
N VAL A 46 21.12 -9.52 20.94
CA VAL A 46 20.51 -10.84 21.02
C VAL A 46 21.12 -11.67 19.89
N THR A 47 22.11 -12.50 20.25
CA THR A 47 22.64 -13.56 19.38
C THR A 47 21.62 -14.70 19.33
N GLY A 48 20.62 -14.60 18.46
CA GLY A 48 19.72 -15.68 18.08
C GLY A 48 20.21 -16.30 16.80
N ALA A 49 20.55 -17.60 16.83
CA ALA A 49 20.85 -18.39 15.64
C ALA A 49 19.72 -18.24 14.61
N GLY A 50 20.12 -17.96 13.35
CA GLY A 50 19.21 -17.61 12.27
C GLY A 50 18.11 -18.63 12.04
N THR A 51 16.93 -18.35 12.53
CA THR A 51 15.69 -18.93 12.02
C THR A 51 15.56 -18.45 10.56
N PRO A 52 15.29 -19.33 9.58
CA PRO A 52 15.02 -18.89 8.20
C PRO A 52 14.00 -17.76 8.27
N ALA A 53 14.26 -16.68 7.54
CA ALA A 53 13.35 -15.53 7.50
C ALA A 53 11.94 -16.06 7.24
N ALA A 54 11.07 -15.98 8.24
CA ALA A 54 9.71 -16.46 8.13
C ALA A 54 9.07 -15.75 6.95
N ALA A 55 8.51 -16.52 6.01
CA ALA A 55 7.84 -15.98 4.84
C ALA A 55 6.72 -15.05 5.33
N TRP A 56 6.94 -13.73 5.24
CA TRP A 56 5.88 -12.77 5.51
C TRP A 56 4.97 -12.64 4.28
N THR A 57 3.71 -12.36 4.51
CA THR A 57 2.81 -11.93 3.45
C THR A 57 2.29 -10.54 3.76
N VAL A 58 2.18 -9.71 2.73
CA VAL A 58 1.67 -8.32 2.89
C VAL A 58 0.26 -8.33 3.44
N MET A 59 -0.52 -9.35 3.08
CA MET A 59 -1.91 -9.49 3.51
C MET A 59 -2.27 -10.98 3.52
N PRO A 60 -2.34 -11.63 4.69
CA PRO A 60 -2.90 -12.97 4.79
C PRO A 60 -4.33 -12.96 4.23
N ALA A 61 -4.69 -13.96 3.43
CA ALA A 61 -5.98 -13.99 2.77
C ALA A 61 -6.83 -15.17 3.28
N GLN A 62 -7.26 -15.11 4.54
CA GLN A 62 -8.24 -16.04 5.09
C GLN A 62 -9.64 -15.40 5.09
N LEU A 63 -10.66 -16.21 4.78
CA LEU A 63 -12.04 -15.73 4.78
C LEU A 63 -12.43 -15.21 6.16
N GLY A 64 -12.89 -13.96 6.23
CA GLY A 64 -13.28 -13.33 7.47
C GLY A 64 -12.19 -12.48 8.13
N ASP A 65 -10.92 -12.63 7.75
CA ASP A 65 -9.85 -11.76 8.25
C ASP A 65 -10.28 -10.30 8.12
N THR A 66 -10.12 -9.55 9.21
CA THR A 66 -10.60 -8.17 9.29
C THR A 66 -9.55 -7.30 9.96
N TRP A 67 -9.18 -6.22 9.29
CA TRP A 67 -8.29 -5.17 9.81
C TRP A 67 -9.07 -3.88 9.96
N VAL A 68 -8.82 -3.16 11.05
CA VAL A 68 -9.33 -1.80 11.24
C VAL A 68 -8.14 -0.88 11.40
N TYR A 69 -8.11 0.19 10.61
CA TYR A 69 -7.06 1.19 10.63
C TYR A 69 -7.59 2.55 11.02
N ALA A 70 -6.85 3.28 11.83
CA ALA A 70 -6.97 4.73 11.91
C ALA A 70 -6.25 5.35 10.71
N VAL A 71 -6.90 6.29 10.04
CA VAL A 71 -6.36 7.01 8.89
C VAL A 71 -6.24 8.49 9.27
N ASP A 72 -5.09 9.09 8.98
CA ASP A 72 -4.87 10.53 9.06
C ASP A 72 -4.31 11.02 7.72
N SER A 73 -5.06 11.88 7.04
CA SER A 73 -4.72 12.40 5.71
C SER A 73 -4.71 13.91 5.71
N SER A 74 -3.66 14.50 5.18
CA SER A 74 -3.55 15.96 5.03
C SER A 74 -4.63 16.57 4.14
N VAL A 75 -5.25 15.77 3.26
CA VAL A 75 -6.28 16.23 2.31
C VAL A 75 -7.70 15.91 2.78
N PHE A 76 -7.89 14.72 3.37
CA PHE A 76 -9.22 14.21 3.72
C PHE A 76 -9.48 14.21 5.23
N GLY A 77 -8.49 14.58 6.04
CA GLY A 77 -8.59 14.55 7.50
C GLY A 77 -8.53 13.14 8.08
N LYS A 78 -9.04 13.00 9.29
CA LYS A 78 -9.04 11.74 10.04
C LYS A 78 -10.19 10.83 9.62
N GLY A 79 -9.97 9.53 9.73
CA GLY A 79 -10.97 8.54 9.42
C GLY A 79 -10.66 7.16 9.99
N THR A 80 -11.54 6.22 9.67
CA THR A 80 -11.36 4.80 9.97
C THR A 80 -11.55 4.00 8.69
N GLU A 81 -10.61 3.11 8.41
CA GLU A 81 -10.71 2.16 7.31
C GLU A 81 -10.90 0.76 7.88
N THR A 82 -11.89 0.05 7.35
CA THR A 82 -12.12 -1.37 7.64
C THR A 82 -11.87 -2.17 6.39
N VAL A 83 -11.00 -3.16 6.49
CA VAL A 83 -10.64 -4.09 5.41
C VAL A 83 -11.07 -5.48 5.84
N ARG A 84 -11.79 -6.21 4.99
CA ARG A 84 -12.25 -7.56 5.27
C ARG A 84 -12.12 -8.47 4.06
N ILE A 85 -11.60 -9.69 4.26
CA ILE A 85 -11.62 -10.74 3.25
C ILE A 85 -13.01 -11.35 3.19
N THR A 86 -13.71 -11.18 2.06
CA THR A 86 -15.10 -11.57 1.87
C THR A 86 -15.28 -12.82 1.01
N ALA A 87 -14.25 -13.18 0.24
CA ALA A 87 -14.24 -14.43 -0.52
C ALA A 87 -12.80 -14.90 -0.73
N VAL A 88 -12.62 -16.22 -0.71
CA VAL A 88 -11.37 -16.89 -1.06
C VAL A 88 -11.71 -18.09 -1.92
N LYS A 89 -10.98 -18.28 -3.03
CA LYS A 89 -11.15 -19.41 -3.95
C LYS A 89 -9.76 -19.95 -4.32
N PRO A 90 -9.55 -21.28 -4.24
CA PRO A 90 -8.32 -21.89 -4.74
C PRO A 90 -8.13 -21.60 -6.23
N VAL A 91 -6.90 -21.35 -6.64
CA VAL A 91 -6.47 -21.23 -8.04
C VAL A 91 -5.13 -21.93 -8.21
N ALA A 92 -4.71 -22.18 -9.44
CA ALA A 92 -3.38 -22.75 -9.69
C ALA A 92 -2.28 -21.85 -9.06
N GLY A 93 -1.44 -22.43 -8.22
CA GLY A 93 -0.31 -21.73 -7.56
C GLY A 93 -0.67 -20.82 -6.38
N GLY A 94 -1.90 -20.90 -5.85
CA GLY A 94 -2.30 -20.08 -4.69
C GLY A 94 -3.80 -19.97 -4.50
N GLN A 95 -4.24 -18.80 -4.12
CA GLN A 95 -5.67 -18.51 -3.90
C GLN A 95 -6.04 -17.12 -4.44
N ARG A 96 -7.25 -16.99 -4.96
CA ARG A 96 -7.84 -15.70 -5.32
C ARG A 96 -8.70 -15.21 -4.18
N ALA A 97 -8.45 -14.00 -3.71
CA ALA A 97 -9.21 -13.37 -2.65
C ALA A 97 -9.96 -12.13 -3.15
N THR A 98 -11.08 -11.86 -2.50
CA THR A 98 -11.80 -10.58 -2.62
C THR A 98 -11.79 -9.90 -1.26
N MET A 99 -11.36 -8.66 -1.27
CA MET A 99 -11.27 -7.80 -0.11
C MET A 99 -12.31 -6.68 -0.24
N ALA A 100 -13.16 -6.51 0.75
CA ALA A 100 -14.04 -5.35 0.88
C ALA A 100 -13.36 -4.31 1.76
N VAL A 101 -13.37 -3.07 1.31
CA VAL A 101 -12.81 -1.92 2.03
C VAL A 101 -13.90 -0.90 2.25
N SER A 102 -14.00 -0.40 3.47
CA SER A 102 -14.94 0.66 3.89
C SER A 102 -14.15 1.76 4.58
N LEU A 103 -14.07 2.93 3.96
CA LEU A 103 -13.40 4.12 4.50
C LEU A 103 -14.45 5.13 4.96
N ARG A 104 -14.47 5.42 6.25
CA ARG A 104 -15.29 6.46 6.86
C ARG A 104 -14.41 7.63 7.30
N LEU A 105 -14.55 8.76 6.64
CA LEU A 105 -13.86 10.00 7.01
C LEU A 105 -14.67 10.77 8.05
N ALA A 106 -13.98 11.47 8.93
CA ALA A 106 -14.63 12.36 9.90
C ALA A 106 -15.47 13.40 9.15
N GLY A 107 -16.73 13.55 9.56
CA GLY A 107 -17.69 14.47 8.92
C GLY A 107 -18.34 13.95 7.63
N SER A 108 -17.97 12.78 7.11
CA SER A 108 -18.65 12.20 5.94
C SER A 108 -20.00 11.58 6.33
N LYS A 109 -21.05 11.83 5.51
CA LYS A 109 -22.39 11.27 5.75
C LYS A 109 -22.44 9.76 5.53
N ALA A 110 -21.61 9.22 4.64
CA ALA A 110 -21.55 7.82 4.30
C ALA A 110 -20.11 7.36 4.10
N PRO A 111 -19.80 6.09 4.36
CA PRO A 111 -18.48 5.54 4.04
C PRO A 111 -18.30 5.42 2.52
N LEU A 112 -17.05 5.52 2.07
CA LEU A 112 -16.64 5.10 0.76
C LEU A 112 -16.37 3.60 0.79
N ASN A 113 -17.10 2.83 0.00
CA ASN A 113 -16.95 1.39 -0.09
C ASN A 113 -16.36 1.01 -1.45
N PHE A 114 -15.40 0.08 -1.45
CA PHE A 114 -14.86 -0.50 -2.66
C PHE A 114 -14.42 -1.95 -2.42
N THR A 115 -14.18 -2.67 -3.49
CA THR A 115 -13.67 -4.04 -3.44
C THR A 115 -12.39 -4.15 -4.25
N VAL A 116 -11.50 -5.01 -3.78
CA VAL A 116 -10.24 -5.33 -4.47
C VAL A 116 -10.17 -6.83 -4.66
N GLN A 117 -9.82 -7.26 -5.87
CA GLN A 117 -9.54 -8.66 -6.17
C GLN A 117 -8.03 -8.85 -6.38
N PHE A 118 -7.48 -9.85 -5.73
CA PHE A 118 -6.08 -10.20 -5.83
C PHE A 118 -5.86 -11.71 -5.79
N THR A 119 -4.70 -12.13 -6.24
CA THR A 119 -4.21 -13.50 -6.08
C THR A 119 -3.08 -13.47 -5.05
N ASP A 120 -3.20 -14.28 -4.03
CA ASP A 120 -2.18 -14.56 -3.02
C ASP A 120 -1.53 -15.88 -3.45
N ALA A 121 -0.30 -15.81 -3.92
CA ALA A 121 0.42 -16.97 -4.44
C ALA A 121 1.13 -17.73 -3.31
N ALA A 122 1.40 -19.01 -3.54
CA ALA A 122 2.05 -19.89 -2.57
C ALA A 122 3.46 -19.42 -2.16
N ASP A 123 4.12 -18.60 -2.97
CA ASP A 123 5.43 -17.99 -2.68
C ASP A 123 5.31 -16.68 -1.86
N GLY A 124 4.09 -16.28 -1.47
CA GLY A 124 3.81 -15.05 -0.74
C GLY A 124 3.75 -13.79 -1.62
N SER A 125 3.84 -13.91 -2.95
CA SER A 125 3.60 -12.78 -3.83
C SER A 125 2.10 -12.50 -3.95
N ILE A 126 1.74 -11.20 -4.10
CA ILE A 126 0.35 -10.77 -4.28
C ILE A 126 0.22 -10.07 -5.63
N THR A 127 -0.74 -10.51 -6.44
CA THR A 127 -1.05 -9.89 -7.72
C THR A 127 -2.46 -9.30 -7.69
N PHE A 128 -2.57 -7.98 -7.77
CA PHE A 128 -3.85 -7.29 -7.86
C PHE A 128 -4.42 -7.39 -9.28
N ALA A 129 -5.68 -7.79 -9.38
CA ALA A 129 -6.36 -7.97 -10.66
C ALA A 129 -7.29 -6.79 -10.99
N SER A 130 -8.07 -6.34 -10.03
CA SER A 130 -9.04 -5.25 -10.23
C SER A 130 -9.47 -4.63 -8.92
N THR A 131 -9.93 -3.38 -9.00
CA THR A 131 -10.70 -2.73 -7.94
C THR A 131 -12.04 -2.25 -8.49
N SER A 132 -13.07 -2.24 -7.66
CA SER A 132 -14.39 -1.69 -8.01
C SER A 132 -14.77 -0.62 -7.00
N VAL A 133 -14.97 0.60 -7.46
CA VAL A 133 -15.32 1.76 -6.65
C VAL A 133 -16.61 2.35 -7.20
N MET A 134 -17.65 2.47 -6.37
CA MET A 134 -18.96 3.05 -6.75
C MET A 134 -19.54 2.42 -8.04
N GLY A 135 -19.37 1.10 -8.21
CA GLY A 135 -19.83 0.38 -9.40
C GLY A 135 -18.90 0.46 -10.62
N ALA A 136 -17.91 1.31 -10.62
CA ALA A 136 -16.92 1.40 -11.66
C ALA A 136 -15.76 0.43 -11.39
N ARG A 137 -15.35 -0.32 -12.41
CA ARG A 137 -14.25 -1.30 -12.31
C ARG A 137 -12.99 -0.75 -12.98
N LEU A 138 -11.90 -0.78 -12.22
CA LEU A 138 -10.54 -0.57 -12.70
C LEU A 138 -9.84 -1.92 -12.78
N THR A 139 -9.13 -2.18 -13.87
CA THR A 139 -8.33 -3.41 -14.04
C THR A 139 -6.86 -3.06 -14.11
N PHE A 140 -6.04 -3.95 -13.56
CA PHE A 140 -4.59 -3.79 -13.54
C PHE A 140 -3.95 -4.90 -14.38
N SER A 141 -2.92 -4.58 -15.14
CA SER A 141 -2.02 -5.57 -15.68
C SER A 141 -0.89 -5.78 -14.70
N SER A 142 -0.88 -6.92 -14.02
CA SER A 142 0.24 -7.40 -13.20
C SER A 142 0.81 -6.43 -12.15
N VAL A 143 -0.06 -5.76 -11.38
CA VAL A 143 0.40 -5.14 -10.13
C VAL A 143 0.72 -6.25 -9.16
N SER A 144 1.97 -6.49 -8.85
CA SER A 144 2.35 -7.50 -7.87
C SER A 144 3.25 -6.94 -6.78
N TRP A 145 2.94 -7.32 -5.56
CA TRP A 145 3.92 -7.33 -4.50
C TRP A 145 4.77 -8.58 -4.68
N PRO A 146 6.09 -8.43 -4.82
CA PRO A 146 6.97 -9.58 -4.96
C PRO A 146 6.92 -10.44 -3.70
N SER A 147 7.22 -11.72 -3.86
CA SER A 147 7.43 -12.59 -2.69
C SER A 147 8.61 -12.11 -1.85
N PRO A 148 8.60 -12.39 -0.53
CA PRO A 148 9.75 -12.07 0.34
C PRO A 148 11.07 -12.60 -0.21
N ALA A 149 11.06 -13.82 -0.72
CA ALA A 149 12.25 -14.47 -1.29
C ALA A 149 12.78 -13.77 -2.56
N ALA A 150 11.95 -13.00 -3.24
CA ALA A 150 12.33 -12.26 -4.43
C ALA A 150 12.92 -10.87 -4.13
N LEU A 151 12.93 -10.45 -2.85
CA LEU A 151 13.52 -9.20 -2.38
C LEU A 151 14.87 -9.50 -1.72
N THR A 152 15.89 -8.78 -2.14
CA THR A 152 17.18 -8.77 -1.46
C THR A 152 17.23 -7.51 -0.60
N PRO A 153 17.47 -7.60 0.72
CA PRO A 153 17.53 -6.44 1.59
C PRO A 153 18.46 -5.34 1.05
N GLY A 154 17.97 -4.11 1.04
CA GLY A 154 18.69 -2.94 0.53
C GLY A 154 18.77 -2.83 -0.99
N ARG A 155 18.28 -3.82 -1.77
CA ARG A 155 18.29 -3.76 -3.23
C ARG A 155 16.91 -3.43 -3.78
N PRO A 156 16.76 -2.35 -4.59
CA PRO A 156 15.51 -2.01 -5.21
C PRO A 156 15.13 -3.02 -6.30
N ARG A 157 13.87 -3.40 -6.34
CA ARG A 157 13.26 -4.15 -7.44
C ARG A 157 12.25 -3.26 -8.15
N THR A 158 12.41 -3.10 -9.46
CA THR A 158 11.54 -2.27 -10.29
C THR A 158 10.63 -3.12 -11.16
N SER A 159 9.38 -2.70 -11.29
CA SER A 159 8.38 -3.27 -12.19
C SER A 159 7.57 -2.15 -12.86
N THR A 160 6.91 -2.50 -13.97
CA THR A 160 6.02 -1.57 -14.68
C THR A 160 4.60 -2.10 -14.59
N ILE A 161 3.68 -1.20 -14.27
CA ILE A 161 2.26 -1.48 -14.16
C ILE A 161 1.53 -0.69 -15.23
N THR A 162 0.60 -1.33 -15.94
CA THR A 162 -0.36 -0.62 -16.77
C THR A 162 -1.73 -0.73 -16.13
N GLN A 163 -2.34 0.40 -15.84
CA GLN A 163 -3.69 0.50 -15.35
C GLN A 163 -4.62 0.89 -16.50
N THR A 164 -5.74 0.18 -16.62
CA THR A 164 -6.83 0.58 -17.52
C THR A 164 -7.96 1.16 -16.66
N GLY A 165 -8.18 2.44 -16.83
CA GLY A 165 -9.20 3.21 -16.12
C GLY A 165 -10.56 3.16 -16.79
N LEU A 166 -11.46 3.99 -16.29
CA LEU A 166 -12.76 4.24 -16.90
C LEU A 166 -12.58 4.78 -18.33
N LEU A 167 -13.45 4.36 -19.24
CA LEU A 167 -13.43 4.74 -20.66
C LEU A 167 -12.19 4.26 -21.44
N GLY A 168 -11.49 3.22 -20.91
CA GLY A 168 -10.35 2.64 -21.62
C GLY A 168 -9.06 3.45 -21.56
N SER A 169 -9.01 4.52 -20.74
CA SER A 169 -7.77 5.27 -20.51
C SER A 169 -6.70 4.33 -19.93
N ARG A 170 -5.47 4.43 -20.45
CA ARG A 170 -4.32 3.65 -19.96
C ARG A 170 -3.31 4.57 -19.32
N THR A 171 -2.87 4.20 -18.14
CA THR A 171 -1.76 4.86 -17.42
C THR A 171 -0.69 3.83 -17.13
N THR A 172 0.56 4.20 -17.41
CA THR A 172 1.72 3.37 -17.09
C THR A 172 2.42 3.95 -15.87
N GLU A 173 2.75 3.09 -14.93
CA GLU A 173 3.43 3.46 -13.70
C GLU A 173 4.68 2.60 -13.52
N HIS A 174 5.75 3.20 -13.01
CA HIS A 174 6.96 2.49 -12.60
C HIS A 174 6.94 2.36 -11.09
N VAL A 175 7.02 1.11 -10.63
CA VAL A 175 7.02 0.80 -9.20
C VAL A 175 8.38 0.24 -8.83
N THR A 176 9.00 0.86 -7.83
CA THR A 176 10.23 0.37 -7.21
C THR A 176 9.94 0.00 -5.77
N ILE A 177 10.29 -1.23 -5.37
CA ILE A 177 10.13 -1.74 -4.00
C ILE A 177 11.50 -2.11 -3.46
N THR A 178 11.79 -1.69 -2.22
CA THR A 178 13.02 -2.00 -1.50
C THR A 178 12.67 -2.57 -0.12
N ASP A 179 13.23 -3.72 0.20
CA ASP A 179 13.21 -4.25 1.56
C ASP A 179 14.29 -3.54 2.38
N ILE A 180 13.88 -2.74 3.35
CA ILE A 180 14.79 -2.00 4.25
C ILE A 180 15.25 -2.91 5.41
N GLY A 181 14.50 -3.96 5.71
CA GLY A 181 14.80 -4.89 6.78
C GLY A 181 13.93 -4.75 8.01
N PRO A 182 14.35 -5.37 9.13
CA PRO A 182 13.60 -5.36 10.38
C PRO A 182 13.47 -3.96 10.96
N ALA A 183 12.27 -3.60 11.41
CA ALA A 183 11.96 -2.32 12.05
C ALA A 183 10.94 -2.50 13.17
N ALA A 184 11.22 -1.92 14.34
CA ALA A 184 10.23 -1.85 15.40
C ALA A 184 9.15 -0.82 15.03
N VAL A 185 7.89 -1.13 15.29
CA VAL A 185 6.76 -0.24 15.05
C VAL A 185 5.76 -0.35 16.19
N THR A 186 5.26 0.80 16.64
CA THR A 186 4.16 0.87 17.61
C THR A 186 2.96 1.52 16.95
N VAL A 187 1.82 0.85 17.04
CA VAL A 187 0.51 1.29 16.55
C VAL A 187 -0.53 1.05 17.64
N PRO A 188 -1.76 1.58 17.55
CA PRO A 188 -2.79 1.35 18.58
C PRO A 188 -3.06 -0.13 18.89
N ALA A 189 -2.92 -1.02 17.91
CA ALA A 189 -3.09 -2.46 18.10
C ALA A 189 -1.94 -3.13 18.87
N GLY A 190 -0.80 -2.46 19.06
CA GLY A 190 0.34 -3.00 19.81
C GLY A 190 1.71 -2.59 19.25
N SER A 191 2.77 -3.18 19.83
CA SER A 191 4.16 -3.01 19.37
C SER A 191 4.64 -4.29 18.70
N TYR A 192 5.27 -4.14 17.54
CA TYR A 192 5.64 -5.25 16.68
C TYR A 192 7.08 -5.12 16.18
N GLN A 193 7.71 -6.27 15.90
CA GLN A 193 8.86 -6.35 15.00
C GLN A 193 8.31 -6.61 13.59
N ALA A 194 8.52 -5.68 12.70
CA ALA A 194 7.99 -5.69 11.34
C ALA A 194 9.13 -5.72 10.32
N THR A 195 8.83 -6.11 9.09
CA THR A 195 9.67 -5.80 7.93
C THR A 195 9.22 -4.46 7.36
N LEU A 196 10.14 -3.52 7.22
CA LEU A 196 9.88 -2.24 6.57
C LEU A 196 10.17 -2.36 5.07
N LEU A 197 9.16 -2.08 4.25
CA LEU A 197 9.29 -1.91 2.81
C LEU A 197 9.14 -0.44 2.44
N GLU A 198 10.00 0.04 1.55
CA GLU A 198 9.83 1.32 0.87
C GLU A 198 9.41 1.08 -0.57
N GLN A 199 8.36 1.77 -0.99
CA GLN A 199 7.87 1.72 -2.36
C GLN A 199 7.82 3.12 -2.94
N THR A 200 8.26 3.24 -4.18
CA THR A 200 8.06 4.44 -5.00
C THR A 200 7.23 4.07 -6.21
N VAL A 201 6.15 4.80 -6.43
CA VAL A 201 5.33 4.69 -7.64
C VAL A 201 5.46 5.99 -8.41
N THR A 202 5.92 5.91 -9.65
CA THR A 202 6.07 7.07 -10.53
C THR A 202 5.18 6.86 -11.75
N ALA A 203 4.22 7.75 -11.93
CA ALA A 203 3.35 7.74 -13.12
C ALA A 203 4.04 8.41 -14.30
N SER A 204 3.68 8.00 -15.52
CA SER A 204 4.17 8.58 -16.78
C SER A 204 3.89 10.09 -16.90
N ALA A 205 2.93 10.60 -16.15
CA ALA A 205 2.61 12.01 -16.07
C ALA A 205 3.37 12.80 -14.98
N GLY A 206 4.41 12.17 -14.34
CA GLY A 206 5.36 12.87 -13.47
C GLY A 206 4.96 13.02 -12.01
N SER A 207 3.87 12.42 -11.57
CA SER A 207 3.58 12.31 -10.14
C SER A 207 4.36 11.14 -9.53
N ARG A 208 4.71 11.29 -8.26
CA ARG A 208 5.44 10.30 -7.50
C ARG A 208 4.77 10.08 -6.14
N ASN A 209 4.54 8.82 -5.81
CA ASN A 209 4.14 8.41 -4.47
C ASN A 209 5.32 7.71 -3.80
N ALA A 210 5.67 8.14 -2.60
CA ALA A 210 6.60 7.45 -1.72
C ALA A 210 5.78 6.79 -0.60
N ILE A 211 5.94 5.49 -0.43
CA ILE A 211 5.14 4.68 0.49
C ILE A 211 6.10 3.88 1.37
N LYS A 212 5.89 3.95 2.69
CA LYS A 212 6.54 3.09 3.67
C LYS A 212 5.49 2.16 4.26
N THR A 213 5.77 0.86 4.27
CA THR A 213 4.86 -0.16 4.78
C THR A 213 5.57 -1.05 5.78
N TRP A 214 5.01 -1.16 6.98
CA TRP A 214 5.47 -2.08 8.02
C TRP A 214 4.60 -3.33 7.99
N ILE A 215 5.22 -4.48 7.75
CA ILE A 215 4.55 -5.77 7.59
C ILE A 215 4.94 -6.68 8.72
N VAL A 216 3.95 -7.27 9.40
CA VAL A 216 4.10 -8.25 10.47
C VAL A 216 3.63 -9.61 9.98
N ASN A 217 4.47 -10.62 10.17
CA ASN A 217 4.11 -11.99 9.77
C ASN A 217 2.81 -12.46 10.46
N GLY A 218 1.89 -13.03 9.68
CA GLY A 218 0.60 -13.54 10.16
C GLY A 218 -0.47 -12.46 10.42
N ILE A 219 -0.10 -11.18 10.41
CA ILE A 219 -1.04 -10.04 10.52
C ILE A 219 -1.13 -9.29 9.19
N GLY A 220 -0.01 -9.17 8.48
CA GLY A 220 0.11 -8.35 7.29
C GLY A 220 0.52 -6.91 7.63
N GLN A 221 -0.03 -5.97 6.91
CA GLN A 221 0.29 -4.55 7.03
C GLN A 221 -0.25 -3.98 8.36
N VAL A 222 0.64 -3.39 9.18
CA VAL A 222 0.26 -2.76 10.46
C VAL A 222 0.37 -1.24 10.44
N LYS A 223 1.22 -0.69 9.56
CA LYS A 223 1.35 0.75 9.35
C LYS A 223 1.71 1.04 7.90
N THR A 224 1.16 2.13 7.37
CA THR A 224 1.57 2.69 6.07
C THR A 224 1.68 4.20 6.19
N GLU A 225 2.75 4.75 5.63
CA GLU A 225 2.94 6.17 5.43
C GLU A 225 3.05 6.43 3.93
N THR A 226 2.24 7.35 3.42
CA THR A 226 2.24 7.72 1.99
C THR A 226 2.47 9.21 1.86
N THR A 227 3.38 9.58 0.96
CA THR A 227 3.58 10.98 0.53
C THR A 227 3.39 11.04 -0.97
N VAL A 228 2.52 11.93 -1.41
CA VAL A 228 2.25 12.22 -2.82
C VAL A 228 2.98 13.49 -3.21
N VAL A 229 3.78 13.43 -4.26
CA VAL A 229 4.51 14.55 -4.83
C VAL A 229 3.97 14.82 -6.23
N VAL A 230 3.56 16.05 -6.50
CA VAL A 230 3.07 16.53 -7.80
C VAL A 230 3.90 17.75 -8.16
N GLU A 231 4.37 17.81 -9.41
CA GLU A 231 5.22 18.92 -9.87
C GLU A 231 6.43 19.19 -8.93
N CYS A 232 7.04 18.11 -8.43
CA CYS A 232 8.17 18.16 -7.49
C CYS A 232 7.87 18.81 -6.13
N LYS A 233 6.60 19.01 -5.79
CA LYS A 233 6.16 19.54 -4.48
C LYS A 233 5.33 18.53 -3.72
N PRO A 234 5.50 18.37 -2.39
CA PRO A 234 4.59 17.57 -1.58
C PRO A 234 3.16 18.11 -1.72
N PHE A 235 2.26 17.24 -2.18
CA PHE A 235 0.85 17.59 -2.41
C PHE A 235 -0.05 17.03 -1.30
N ALA A 236 0.19 15.79 -0.90
CA ALA A 236 -0.61 15.11 0.10
C ALA A 236 0.24 14.13 0.90
N SER A 237 -0.18 13.86 2.11
CA SER A 237 0.36 12.79 2.94
C SER A 237 -0.77 12.05 3.65
N SER A 238 -0.55 10.78 3.95
CA SER A 238 -1.45 10.01 4.79
C SER A 238 -0.68 9.01 5.63
N VAL A 239 -1.21 8.72 6.82
CA VAL A 239 -0.73 7.67 7.71
C VAL A 239 -1.90 6.76 8.03
N GLN A 240 -1.69 5.46 7.86
CA GLN A 240 -2.60 4.42 8.32
C GLN A 240 -1.93 3.64 9.43
N THR A 241 -2.63 3.40 10.53
CA THR A 241 -2.14 2.62 11.66
C THR A 241 -3.19 1.60 12.10
N LEU A 242 -2.76 0.35 12.26
CA LEU A 242 -3.64 -0.74 12.70
C LEU A 242 -4.16 -0.47 14.11
N THR A 243 -5.47 -0.48 14.28
CA THR A 243 -6.15 -0.37 15.57
C THR A 243 -6.64 -1.71 16.09
N SER A 244 -7.00 -2.63 15.19
CA SER A 244 -7.30 -4.02 15.53
C SER A 244 -7.16 -4.95 14.33
N PHE A 245 -6.87 -6.22 14.62
CA PHE A 245 -6.90 -7.33 13.68
C PHE A 245 -7.71 -8.47 14.28
N THR A 246 -8.65 -9.02 13.52
CA THR A 246 -9.43 -10.20 13.88
C THR A 246 -9.22 -11.23 12.79
N LYS A 247 -8.78 -12.42 13.21
CA LYS A 247 -8.63 -13.57 12.32
C LYS A 247 -10.00 -14.18 12.05
N GLY A 248 -10.28 -14.50 10.80
CA GLY A 248 -11.51 -15.13 10.36
C GLY A 248 -11.59 -16.63 10.65
#